data_593fbd434f68ab29108941d8f809e95c
#
_entry.id   593fbd434f68ab29108941d8f809e95c
#
_cell.length_a   1.000
_cell.length_b   1.000
_cell.length_c   1.000
_cell.angle_alpha   90.00
_cell.angle_beta   90.00
_cell.angle_gamma   90.00
#
_symmetry.space_group_name_H-M   'P 1'
#
loop_
_entity.id
_entity.type
_entity.pdbx_description
1 polymer ?
#
loop_
_entity_poly.entity_id
_entity_poly.type
_entity_poly.pdbx_seq_one_letter_code
_entity_poly.pdbx_strand_id
1 'polypeptide(L)'
;MNKDLTTGKPEKVLWQFCLPLFGSIIFQQLYNIADSFVAGKFISDNALAAVGNSYEITLIFIAFAFGCNIACSVLAALFFGAKQYNDLKTTVYTALISSCVICAALMLVGTLCCDSLLRLIKTPEEVFADSKLYLDIYIYGLPFVFLYNVATGIFSALGDSKTPFIFLACSSTSNIAVDILFVTAFNMGVAGVAWATFLCQGISCVLALVVVFRRFAKIPTEGKVKIFSWNHFGRFAVIAIPSILQQSFISVGNIIIQSVINSFGAAVMAGYSAAVKLNNMVITSLTTLGNGISNYTAQNLGASKYDRIKSGFRAGIKLVWALCVPLVALYVFAGQPLVHIFLESPTGQAMETGVAFLRIIAPFYFIVSAKLVSDGVLRGAGLMKKFMVATFTDLVLRVALAEILSRTALGTTGIWISWPIGWTIAAVCSIAFYATVRWEKLHAAV
;
A
#
# COMPACT_ATOMS: atom_id res chain seq x y z
N MET A 1 21.08 -2.21 10.04
CA MET A 1 22.34 -1.93 9.27
C MET A 1 21.92 -1.51 7.88
N ASN A 2 22.44 -0.36 7.42
CA ASN A 2 22.21 0.09 6.06
C ASN A 2 22.79 -0.94 5.08
N LYS A 3 21.99 -1.42 4.13
CA LYS A 3 22.46 -2.34 3.10
C LYS A 3 22.57 -1.60 1.77
N ASP A 4 23.75 -1.64 1.18
CA ASP A 4 23.98 -1.14 -0.16
C ASP A 4 23.37 -2.14 -1.18
N LEU A 5 22.25 -1.74 -1.79
CA LEU A 5 21.58 -2.55 -2.81
C LEU A 5 22.33 -2.52 -4.16
N THR A 6 23.41 -1.73 -4.27
CA THR A 6 24.23 -1.62 -5.48
C THR A 6 25.36 -2.65 -5.53
N THR A 7 25.49 -3.52 -4.53
CA THR A 7 26.54 -4.54 -4.41
C THR A 7 25.97 -5.95 -4.29
N GLY A 8 26.76 -6.97 -4.62
CA GLY A 8 26.33 -8.37 -4.54
C GLY A 8 25.45 -8.84 -5.72
N LYS A 9 25.06 -10.12 -5.74
CA LYS A 9 24.18 -10.67 -6.79
C LYS A 9 22.75 -10.11 -6.66
N PRO A 10 22.16 -9.54 -7.73
CA PRO A 10 20.83 -8.90 -7.68
C PRO A 10 19.73 -9.79 -7.08
N GLU A 11 19.71 -11.07 -7.45
CA GLU A 11 18.73 -12.03 -6.94
C GLU A 11 18.80 -12.16 -5.41
N LYS A 12 20.00 -12.38 -4.85
CA LYS A 12 20.21 -12.52 -3.41
C LYS A 12 19.86 -11.23 -2.66
N VAL A 13 20.25 -10.09 -3.23
CA VAL A 13 19.96 -8.76 -2.65
C VAL A 13 18.48 -8.50 -2.60
N LEU A 14 17.75 -8.75 -3.70
CA LEU A 14 16.30 -8.56 -3.76
C LEU A 14 15.55 -9.51 -2.83
N TRP A 15 15.90 -10.82 -2.79
CA TRP A 15 15.28 -11.75 -1.84
C TRP A 15 15.44 -11.29 -0.39
N GLN A 16 16.65 -10.92 0.00
CA GLN A 16 16.94 -10.48 1.37
C GLN A 16 16.27 -9.16 1.74
N PHE A 17 16.03 -8.30 0.75
CA PHE A 17 15.38 -7.01 0.96
C PHE A 17 13.84 -7.12 0.91
N CYS A 18 13.30 -7.87 -0.04
CA CYS A 18 11.86 -7.97 -0.26
C CYS A 18 11.15 -8.93 0.72
N LEU A 19 11.83 -9.99 1.22
CA LEU A 19 11.19 -10.95 2.12
C LEU A 19 10.67 -10.33 3.44
N PRO A 20 11.41 -9.47 4.14
CA PRO A 20 10.87 -8.78 5.31
C PRO A 20 9.72 -7.81 4.96
N LEU A 21 9.76 -7.17 3.78
CA LEU A 21 8.64 -6.32 3.32
C LEU A 21 7.37 -7.16 3.11
N PHE A 22 7.50 -8.33 2.51
CA PHE A 22 6.39 -9.28 2.37
C PHE A 22 5.85 -9.72 3.74
N GLY A 23 6.72 -10.05 4.68
CA GLY A 23 6.34 -10.36 6.07
C GLY A 23 5.58 -9.22 6.75
N SER A 24 5.94 -7.97 6.48
CA SER A 24 5.24 -6.79 7.01
C SER A 24 3.77 -6.75 6.61
N ILE A 25 3.44 -7.15 5.38
CA ILE A 25 2.05 -7.18 4.90
C ILE A 25 1.23 -8.24 5.65
N ILE A 26 1.82 -9.40 5.92
CA ILE A 26 1.14 -10.45 6.70
C ILE A 26 0.76 -9.92 8.08
N PHE A 27 1.69 -9.28 8.80
CA PHE A 27 1.42 -8.68 10.12
C PHE A 27 0.38 -7.57 10.04
N GLN A 28 0.42 -6.73 9.00
CA GLN A 28 -0.57 -5.68 8.79
C GLN A 28 -1.98 -6.24 8.54
N GLN A 29 -2.10 -7.32 7.79
CA GLN A 29 -3.39 -7.95 7.56
C GLN A 29 -3.91 -8.66 8.83
N LEU A 30 -3.03 -9.32 9.59
CA LEU A 30 -3.40 -9.92 10.88
C LEU A 30 -3.90 -8.85 11.87
N TYR A 31 -3.25 -7.70 11.91
CA TYR A 31 -3.67 -6.56 12.71
C TYR A 31 -5.09 -6.09 12.32
N ASN A 32 -5.36 -5.84 11.04
CA ASN A 32 -6.66 -5.38 10.57
C ASN A 32 -7.79 -6.40 10.88
N ILE A 33 -7.48 -7.69 10.81
CA ILE A 33 -8.41 -8.76 11.17
C ILE A 33 -8.66 -8.75 12.68
N ALA A 34 -7.61 -8.58 13.48
CA ALA A 34 -7.71 -8.57 14.94
C ALA A 34 -8.52 -7.38 15.46
N ASP A 35 -8.31 -6.16 14.95
CA ASP A 35 -9.12 -4.98 15.31
C ASP A 35 -10.61 -5.22 15.05
N SER A 36 -10.93 -5.75 13.87
CA SER A 36 -12.31 -6.08 13.50
C SER A 36 -12.88 -7.18 14.42
N PHE A 37 -12.07 -8.18 14.76
CA PHE A 37 -12.47 -9.25 15.68
C PHE A 37 -12.73 -8.73 17.09
N VAL A 38 -11.86 -7.86 17.62
CA VAL A 38 -12.01 -7.26 18.94
C VAL A 38 -13.29 -6.41 19.00
N ALA A 39 -13.52 -5.57 17.98
CA ALA A 39 -14.72 -4.74 17.91
C ALA A 39 -16.01 -5.59 17.87
N GLY A 40 -16.05 -6.61 17.03
CA GLY A 40 -17.24 -7.46 16.89
C GLY A 40 -17.46 -8.42 18.06
N LYS A 41 -16.40 -9.05 18.58
CA LYS A 41 -16.50 -10.08 19.61
C LYS A 41 -16.69 -9.52 21.02
N PHE A 42 -16.03 -8.41 21.34
CA PHE A 42 -15.96 -7.89 22.72
C PHE A 42 -16.81 -6.62 22.94
N ILE A 43 -17.28 -5.98 21.88
CA ILE A 43 -18.14 -4.78 22.01
C ILE A 43 -19.56 -5.08 21.49
N SER A 44 -19.77 -5.00 20.18
CA SER A 44 -21.05 -5.24 19.51
C SER A 44 -20.91 -5.28 17.98
N ASP A 45 -21.95 -5.77 17.30
CA ASP A 45 -22.03 -5.70 15.83
C ASP A 45 -22.04 -4.25 15.32
N ASN A 46 -22.67 -3.33 16.06
CA ASN A 46 -22.66 -1.90 15.73
C ASN A 46 -21.24 -1.31 15.83
N ALA A 47 -20.45 -1.73 16.81
CA ALA A 47 -19.04 -1.31 16.94
C ALA A 47 -18.21 -1.81 15.77
N LEU A 48 -18.39 -3.07 15.35
CA LEU A 48 -17.75 -3.62 14.16
C LEU A 48 -18.12 -2.82 12.91
N ALA A 49 -19.40 -2.50 12.75
CA ALA A 49 -19.89 -1.68 11.64
C ALA A 49 -19.31 -0.26 11.67
N ALA A 50 -19.20 0.36 12.85
CA ALA A 50 -18.66 1.69 13.03
C ALA A 50 -17.15 1.75 12.65
N VAL A 51 -16.34 0.79 13.12
CA VAL A 51 -14.91 0.68 12.78
C VAL A 51 -14.75 0.45 11.28
N GLY A 52 -15.51 -0.49 10.70
CA GLY A 52 -15.44 -0.80 9.27
C GLY A 52 -15.84 0.38 8.38
N ASN A 53 -16.89 1.11 8.76
CA ASN A 53 -17.34 2.30 8.04
C ASN A 53 -16.32 3.44 8.08
N SER A 54 -15.72 3.68 9.25
CA SER A 54 -14.66 4.69 9.41
C SER A 54 -13.39 4.33 8.64
N TYR A 55 -13.09 3.03 8.49
CA TYR A 55 -11.92 2.55 7.75
C TYR A 55 -11.90 3.01 6.30
N GLU A 56 -13.04 3.04 5.61
CA GLU A 56 -13.12 3.53 4.22
C GLU A 56 -12.67 4.99 4.08
N ILE A 57 -12.99 5.84 5.07
CA ILE A 57 -12.51 7.24 5.09
C ILE A 57 -11.02 7.28 5.42
N THR A 58 -10.54 6.44 6.34
CA THR A 58 -9.11 6.42 6.69
C THR A 58 -8.22 6.05 5.52
N LEU A 59 -8.71 5.25 4.56
CA LEU A 59 -7.97 4.91 3.34
C LEU A 59 -7.59 6.14 2.51
N ILE A 60 -8.41 7.21 2.54
CA ILE A 60 -8.10 8.47 1.86
C ILE A 60 -6.85 9.10 2.51
N PHE A 61 -6.80 9.19 3.83
CA PHE A 61 -5.65 9.75 4.54
C PHE A 61 -4.39 8.88 4.36
N ILE A 62 -4.56 7.55 4.38
CA ILE A 62 -3.46 6.59 4.14
C ILE A 62 -2.88 6.76 2.75
N ALA A 63 -3.69 7.06 1.72
CA ALA A 63 -3.22 7.29 0.36
C ALA A 63 -2.20 8.44 0.28
N PHE A 64 -2.44 9.53 1.01
CA PHE A 64 -1.49 10.65 1.09
C PHE A 64 -0.21 10.27 1.83
N ALA A 65 -0.33 9.61 2.98
CA ALA A 65 0.83 9.14 3.75
C ALA A 65 1.70 8.17 2.93
N PHE A 66 1.06 7.27 2.19
CA PHE A 66 1.72 6.31 1.30
C PHE A 66 2.43 7.00 0.12
N GLY A 67 1.81 8.03 -0.48
CA GLY A 67 2.45 8.83 -1.52
C GLY A 67 3.70 9.57 -1.01
N CYS A 68 3.64 10.13 0.20
CA CYS A 68 4.79 10.75 0.85
C CYS A 68 5.90 9.73 1.16
N ASN A 69 5.54 8.53 1.63
CA ASN A 69 6.49 7.43 1.84
C ASN A 69 7.25 7.09 0.55
N ILE A 70 6.53 6.85 -0.55
CA ILE A 70 7.12 6.48 -1.83
C ILE A 70 8.05 7.57 -2.35
N ALA A 71 7.61 8.82 -2.33
CA ALA A 71 8.41 9.94 -2.83
C ALA A 71 9.71 10.11 -2.03
N CYS A 72 9.61 10.08 -0.70
CA CYS A 72 10.77 10.14 0.18
C CYS A 72 11.71 8.95 -0.07
N SER A 73 11.15 7.73 -0.15
CA SER A 73 11.90 6.49 -0.32
C SER A 73 12.70 6.47 -1.62
N VAL A 74 12.07 6.81 -2.75
CA VAL A 74 12.72 6.81 -4.07
C VAL A 74 13.84 7.85 -4.16
N LEU A 75 13.56 9.09 -3.73
CA LEU A 75 14.57 10.16 -3.80
C LEU A 75 15.73 9.92 -2.84
N ALA A 76 15.43 9.48 -1.61
CA ALA A 76 16.47 9.14 -0.65
C ALA A 76 17.32 7.95 -1.13
N ALA A 77 16.72 6.94 -1.76
CA ALA A 77 17.43 5.81 -2.35
C ALA A 77 18.37 6.25 -3.49
N LEU A 78 17.90 7.18 -4.33
CA LEU A 78 18.69 7.74 -5.42
C LEU A 78 19.96 8.44 -4.90
N PHE A 79 19.78 9.39 -3.95
CA PHE A 79 20.91 10.13 -3.37
C PHE A 79 21.83 9.24 -2.52
N PHE A 80 21.27 8.24 -1.85
CA PHE A 80 22.06 7.25 -1.13
C PHE A 80 22.94 6.43 -2.08
N GLY A 81 22.39 5.97 -3.20
CA GLY A 81 23.14 5.26 -4.25
C GLY A 81 24.21 6.11 -4.90
N ALA A 82 23.93 7.40 -5.13
CA ALA A 82 24.86 8.38 -5.66
C ALA A 82 25.94 8.82 -4.64
N LYS A 83 25.83 8.38 -3.38
CA LYS A 83 26.69 8.83 -2.25
C LYS A 83 26.62 10.34 -2.00
N GLN A 84 25.57 11.01 -2.44
CA GLN A 84 25.29 12.43 -2.23
C GLN A 84 24.59 12.64 -0.88
N TYR A 85 25.32 12.51 0.22
CA TYR A 85 24.75 12.45 1.56
C TYR A 85 24.16 13.77 2.04
N ASN A 86 24.62 14.92 1.54
CA ASN A 86 24.02 16.23 1.83
C ASN A 86 22.63 16.34 1.21
N ASP A 87 22.49 15.94 -0.07
CA ASP A 87 21.21 15.94 -0.76
C ASP A 87 20.25 14.87 -0.19
N LEU A 88 20.80 13.72 0.23
CA LEU A 88 20.05 12.72 0.97
C LEU A 88 19.39 13.31 2.23
N LYS A 89 20.19 13.98 3.09
CA LYS A 89 19.68 14.59 4.33
C LYS A 89 18.70 15.72 4.03
N THR A 90 19.02 16.59 3.07
CA THR A 90 18.15 17.68 2.63
C THR A 90 16.80 17.13 2.11
N THR A 91 16.83 16.05 1.32
CA THR A 91 15.62 15.39 0.82
C THR A 91 14.77 14.87 1.95
N VAL A 92 15.36 14.17 2.91
CA VAL A 92 14.64 13.61 4.05
C VAL A 92 14.01 14.69 4.91
N TYR A 93 14.75 15.75 5.24
CA TYR A 93 14.19 16.87 6.01
C TYR A 93 13.07 17.60 5.25
N THR A 94 13.27 17.83 3.94
CA THR A 94 12.23 18.42 3.08
C THR A 94 10.99 17.53 3.04
N ALA A 95 11.14 16.20 2.90
CA ALA A 95 10.04 15.26 2.89
C ALA A 95 9.29 15.21 4.22
N LEU A 96 10.01 15.21 5.36
CA LEU A 96 9.39 15.24 6.69
C LEU A 96 8.57 16.52 6.88
N ILE A 97 9.14 17.69 6.54
CA ILE A 97 8.43 18.98 6.66
C ILE A 97 7.20 19.00 5.73
N SER A 98 7.37 18.60 4.48
CA SER A 98 6.27 18.56 3.51
C SER A 98 5.15 17.63 3.96
N SER A 99 5.50 16.46 4.51
CA SER A 99 4.53 15.51 5.04
C SER A 99 3.81 16.05 6.27
N CYS A 100 4.49 16.79 7.15
CA CYS A 100 3.85 17.49 8.28
C CYS A 100 2.85 18.55 7.80
N VAL A 101 3.20 19.34 6.78
CA VAL A 101 2.31 20.36 6.22
C VAL A 101 1.08 19.72 5.57
N ILE A 102 1.27 18.68 4.76
CA ILE A 102 0.16 17.92 4.15
C ILE A 102 -0.72 17.31 5.25
N CYS A 103 -0.11 16.70 6.26
CA CYS A 103 -0.82 16.11 7.39
C CYS A 103 -1.67 17.16 8.14
N ALA A 104 -1.10 18.33 8.45
CA ALA A 104 -1.81 19.41 9.13
C ALA A 104 -3.01 19.90 8.31
N ALA A 105 -2.85 20.04 6.99
CA ALA A 105 -3.95 20.40 6.10
C ALA A 105 -5.06 19.33 6.09
N LEU A 106 -4.68 18.05 6.04
CA LEU A 106 -5.64 16.93 6.08
C LEU A 106 -6.32 16.79 7.44
N MET A 107 -5.61 17.05 8.55
CA MET A 107 -6.21 17.10 9.88
C MET A 107 -7.26 18.19 9.96
N LEU A 108 -6.95 19.40 9.47
CA LEU A 108 -7.90 20.52 9.46
C LEU A 108 -9.14 20.17 8.62
N VAL A 109 -8.95 19.68 7.39
CA VAL A 109 -10.05 19.28 6.51
C VAL A 109 -10.83 18.11 7.12
N GLY A 110 -10.14 17.09 7.63
CA GLY A 110 -10.77 15.93 8.25
C GLY A 110 -11.62 16.28 9.46
N THR A 111 -11.12 17.14 10.35
CA THR A 111 -11.87 17.59 11.53
C THR A 111 -13.09 18.43 11.15
N LEU A 112 -12.94 19.36 10.18
CA LEU A 112 -14.06 20.21 9.74
C LEU A 112 -15.12 19.44 8.93
N CYS A 113 -14.71 18.43 8.18
CA CYS A 113 -15.56 17.71 7.26
C CYS A 113 -15.98 16.31 7.77
N CYS A 114 -15.61 15.91 8.99
CA CYS A 114 -15.87 14.58 9.54
C CYS A 114 -17.34 14.15 9.38
N ASP A 115 -18.28 14.98 9.83
CA ASP A 115 -19.73 14.71 9.73
C ASP A 115 -20.19 14.62 8.27
N SER A 116 -19.66 15.52 7.42
CA SER A 116 -20.01 15.54 5.98
C SER A 116 -19.48 14.29 5.25
N LEU A 117 -18.29 13.82 5.60
CA LEU A 117 -17.70 12.60 5.03
C LEU A 117 -18.51 11.37 5.44
N LEU A 118 -18.89 11.25 6.70
CA LEU A 118 -19.73 10.15 7.20
C LEU A 118 -21.11 10.17 6.55
N ARG A 119 -21.73 11.32 6.40
CA ARG A 119 -23.02 11.45 5.68
C ARG A 119 -22.89 11.14 4.19
N LEU A 120 -21.79 11.51 3.55
CA LEU A 120 -21.52 11.24 2.13
C LEU A 120 -21.49 9.73 1.85
N ILE A 121 -20.91 8.94 2.75
CA ILE A 121 -20.88 7.48 2.65
C ILE A 121 -22.15 6.81 3.17
N LYS A 122 -23.19 7.63 3.52
CA LYS A 122 -24.49 7.18 4.03
C LYS A 122 -24.39 6.30 5.28
N THR A 123 -23.57 6.73 6.23
CA THR A 123 -23.43 6.07 7.54
C THR A 123 -24.81 6.00 8.23
N PRO A 124 -25.26 4.81 8.66
CA PRO A 124 -26.50 4.69 9.43
C PRO A 124 -26.45 5.46 10.74
N GLU A 125 -27.59 6.07 11.15
CA GLU A 125 -27.66 6.87 12.37
C GLU A 125 -27.29 6.08 13.64
N GLU A 126 -27.56 4.78 13.65
CA GLU A 126 -27.29 3.87 14.77
C GLU A 126 -25.78 3.74 15.08
N VAL A 127 -24.94 3.86 14.07
CA VAL A 127 -23.48 3.72 14.18
C VAL A 127 -22.75 5.05 13.95
N PHE A 128 -23.48 6.13 13.68
CA PHE A 128 -22.88 7.42 13.31
C PHE A 128 -21.99 7.99 14.42
N ALA A 129 -22.48 7.97 15.66
CA ALA A 129 -21.75 8.52 16.81
C ALA A 129 -20.43 7.77 17.05
N ASP A 130 -20.45 6.44 16.99
CA ASP A 130 -19.27 5.59 17.17
C ASP A 130 -18.30 5.72 15.99
N SER A 131 -18.80 5.79 14.76
CA SER A 131 -17.98 6.04 13.57
C SER A 131 -17.28 7.40 13.65
N LYS A 132 -18.00 8.44 14.09
CA LYS A 132 -17.43 9.78 14.27
C LYS A 132 -16.35 9.76 15.35
N LEU A 133 -16.63 9.17 16.51
CA LEU A 133 -15.68 9.08 17.61
C LEU A 133 -14.37 8.37 17.18
N TYR A 134 -14.51 7.24 16.48
CA TYR A 134 -13.36 6.51 15.94
C TYR A 134 -12.56 7.37 14.96
N LEU A 135 -13.24 8.03 14.03
CA LEU A 135 -12.61 8.84 13.00
C LEU A 135 -11.94 10.09 13.57
N ASP A 136 -12.55 10.75 14.54
CA ASP A 136 -11.96 11.91 15.23
C ASP A 136 -10.64 11.53 15.93
N ILE A 137 -10.62 10.41 16.66
CA ILE A 137 -9.40 9.91 17.31
C ILE A 137 -8.34 9.53 16.25
N TYR A 138 -8.75 8.91 15.15
CA TYR A 138 -7.86 8.56 14.05
C TYR A 138 -7.23 9.79 13.40
N ILE A 139 -8.01 10.86 13.18
CA ILE A 139 -7.53 12.13 12.63
C ILE A 139 -6.48 12.76 13.54
N TYR A 140 -6.66 12.71 14.87
CA TYR A 140 -5.62 13.15 15.81
C TYR A 140 -4.34 12.31 15.73
N GLY A 141 -4.44 11.04 15.33
CA GLY A 141 -3.32 10.13 15.11
C GLY A 141 -2.59 10.30 13.76
N LEU A 142 -3.13 11.07 12.81
CA LEU A 142 -2.55 11.23 11.48
C LEU A 142 -1.05 11.63 11.48
N PRO A 143 -0.56 12.52 12.37
CA PRO A 143 0.86 12.84 12.40
C PRO A 143 1.75 11.61 12.60
N PHE A 144 1.32 10.68 13.45
CA PHE A 144 2.06 9.44 13.67
C PHE A 144 2.03 8.54 12.44
N VAL A 145 0.88 8.44 11.76
CA VAL A 145 0.74 7.68 10.52
C VAL A 145 1.66 8.24 9.44
N PHE A 146 1.65 9.56 9.22
CA PHE A 146 2.48 10.21 8.20
C PHE A 146 3.96 10.07 8.49
N LEU A 147 4.40 10.42 9.69
CA LEU A 147 5.81 10.38 10.06
C LEU A 147 6.35 8.94 10.11
N TYR A 148 5.55 7.98 10.58
CA TYR A 148 5.91 6.57 10.54
C TYR A 148 6.07 6.08 9.09
N ASN A 149 5.16 6.44 8.19
CA ASN A 149 5.26 6.09 6.77
C ASN A 149 6.52 6.69 6.14
N VAL A 150 6.84 7.96 6.38
CA VAL A 150 8.09 8.57 5.88
C VAL A 150 9.31 7.87 6.47
N ALA A 151 9.30 7.54 7.77
CA ALA A 151 10.39 6.83 8.42
C ALA A 151 10.63 5.43 7.81
N THR A 152 9.55 4.69 7.52
CA THR A 152 9.67 3.38 6.83
C THR A 152 10.19 3.52 5.41
N GLY A 153 9.80 4.60 4.70
CA GLY A 153 10.37 4.97 3.41
C GLY A 153 11.87 5.22 3.47
N ILE A 154 12.34 5.93 4.50
CA ILE A 154 13.77 6.20 4.73
C ILE A 154 14.53 4.89 4.99
N PHE A 155 14.03 4.00 5.84
CA PHE A 155 14.66 2.70 6.06
C PHE A 155 14.78 1.90 4.76
N SER A 156 13.70 1.86 3.98
CA SER A 156 13.69 1.18 2.69
C SER A 156 14.69 1.79 1.69
N ALA A 157 14.81 3.12 1.68
CA ALA A 157 15.77 3.85 0.87
C ALA A 157 17.23 3.50 1.22
N LEU A 158 17.51 3.25 2.50
CA LEU A 158 18.81 2.82 3.00
C LEU A 158 19.04 1.29 2.88
N GLY A 159 18.14 0.57 2.21
CA GLY A 159 18.21 -0.88 2.02
C GLY A 159 17.91 -1.70 3.27
N ASP A 160 17.28 -1.11 4.28
CA ASP A 160 16.89 -1.79 5.51
C ASP A 160 15.37 -2.03 5.55
N SER A 161 14.97 -3.23 5.18
CA SER A 161 13.59 -3.71 5.28
C SER A 161 13.29 -4.43 6.60
N LYS A 162 14.32 -4.82 7.37
CA LYS A 162 14.16 -5.55 8.63
C LYS A 162 13.66 -4.66 9.76
N THR A 163 14.19 -3.44 9.86
CA THR A 163 13.81 -2.51 10.93
C THR A 163 12.32 -2.13 10.84
N PRO A 164 11.77 -1.70 9.68
CA PRO A 164 10.33 -1.47 9.56
C PRO A 164 9.49 -2.71 9.86
N PHE A 165 9.93 -3.90 9.40
CA PHE A 165 9.26 -5.16 9.69
C PHE A 165 9.15 -5.43 11.20
N ILE A 166 10.26 -5.28 11.95
CA ILE A 166 10.27 -5.49 13.40
C ILE A 166 9.34 -4.49 14.10
N PHE A 167 9.40 -3.20 13.74
CA PHE A 167 8.52 -2.20 14.32
C PHE A 167 7.05 -2.50 14.06
N LEU A 168 6.70 -2.90 12.83
CA LEU A 168 5.33 -3.23 12.50
C LEU A 168 4.87 -4.49 13.25
N ALA A 169 5.69 -5.55 13.30
CA ALA A 169 5.35 -6.77 14.00
C ALA A 169 5.14 -6.53 15.51
N CYS A 170 6.03 -5.78 16.15
CA CYS A 170 5.89 -5.42 17.56
C CYS A 170 4.66 -4.52 17.80
N SER A 171 4.47 -3.52 16.94
CA SER A 171 3.33 -2.59 17.05
C SER A 171 2.00 -3.33 16.90
N SER A 172 1.88 -4.16 15.87
CA SER A 172 0.64 -4.92 15.61
C SER A 172 0.31 -5.89 16.75
N THR A 173 1.33 -6.60 17.27
CA THR A 173 1.11 -7.52 18.39
C THR A 173 0.73 -6.77 19.67
N SER A 174 1.41 -5.64 19.95
CA SER A 174 1.09 -4.81 21.12
C SER A 174 -0.30 -4.18 21.00
N ASN A 175 -0.68 -3.74 19.80
CA ASN A 175 -1.98 -3.15 19.57
C ASN A 175 -3.12 -4.13 19.89
N ILE A 176 -3.05 -5.39 19.43
CA ILE A 176 -4.06 -6.42 19.76
C ILE A 176 -4.19 -6.57 21.27
N ALA A 177 -3.07 -6.61 22.01
CA ALA A 177 -3.10 -6.72 23.46
C ALA A 177 -3.72 -5.49 24.14
N VAL A 178 -3.39 -4.29 23.65
CA VAL A 178 -3.92 -3.02 24.18
C VAL A 178 -5.42 -2.86 23.82
N ASP A 179 -5.85 -3.26 22.62
CA ASP A 179 -7.26 -3.29 22.23
C ASP A 179 -8.08 -4.13 23.20
N ILE A 180 -7.67 -5.38 23.45
CA ILE A 180 -8.34 -6.26 24.37
C ILE A 180 -8.37 -5.64 25.78
N LEU A 181 -7.26 -5.08 26.23
CA LEU A 181 -7.16 -4.45 27.55
C LEU A 181 -8.13 -3.25 27.68
N PHE A 182 -8.15 -2.35 26.69
CA PHE A 182 -8.99 -1.15 26.72
C PHE A 182 -10.46 -1.48 26.62
N VAL A 183 -10.81 -2.46 25.80
CA VAL A 183 -12.19 -2.88 25.61
C VAL A 183 -12.71 -3.69 26.80
N THR A 184 -11.94 -4.67 27.31
CA THR A 184 -12.43 -5.60 28.33
C THR A 184 -12.20 -5.13 29.77
N ALA A 185 -11.02 -4.54 30.07
CA ALA A 185 -10.69 -4.12 31.43
C ALA A 185 -11.13 -2.68 31.73
N PHE A 186 -11.02 -1.78 30.75
CA PHE A 186 -11.38 -0.37 30.92
C PHE A 186 -12.79 -0.03 30.37
N ASN A 187 -13.47 -0.96 29.69
CA ASN A 187 -14.80 -0.79 29.13
C ASN A 187 -14.93 0.45 28.21
N MET A 188 -13.87 0.76 27.43
CA MET A 188 -13.84 1.97 26.61
C MET A 188 -14.61 1.85 25.29
N GLY A 189 -15.17 0.68 24.96
CA GLY A 189 -15.91 0.48 23.72
C GLY A 189 -15.09 0.80 22.46
N VAL A 190 -15.72 1.41 21.46
CA VAL A 190 -15.09 1.81 20.18
C VAL A 190 -13.93 2.78 20.41
N ALA A 191 -14.02 3.69 21.39
CA ALA A 191 -12.93 4.58 21.76
C ALA A 191 -11.67 3.81 22.18
N GLY A 192 -11.83 2.65 22.84
CA GLY A 192 -10.70 1.79 23.25
C GLY A 192 -9.87 1.32 22.06
N VAL A 193 -10.51 0.81 21.03
CA VAL A 193 -9.85 0.38 19.78
C VAL A 193 -9.14 1.55 19.11
N ALA A 194 -9.80 2.70 19.01
CA ALA A 194 -9.21 3.90 18.39
C ALA A 194 -7.98 4.41 19.16
N TRP A 195 -8.06 4.49 20.50
CA TRP A 195 -6.94 4.94 21.34
C TRP A 195 -5.80 3.92 21.40
N ALA A 196 -6.06 2.62 21.36
CA ALA A 196 -5.02 1.61 21.27
C ALA A 196 -4.21 1.76 19.99
N THR A 197 -4.89 1.95 18.86
CA THR A 197 -4.26 2.23 17.55
C THR A 197 -3.43 3.53 17.61
N PHE A 198 -3.99 4.61 18.15
CA PHE A 198 -3.31 5.89 18.33
C PHE A 198 -2.01 5.74 19.14
N LEU A 199 -2.06 5.07 20.29
CA LEU A 199 -0.91 4.90 21.17
C LEU A 199 0.17 4.01 20.55
N CYS A 200 -0.22 2.84 20.02
CA CYS A 200 0.74 1.92 19.41
C CYS A 200 1.41 2.51 18.17
N GLN A 201 0.65 3.22 17.34
CA GLN A 201 1.18 3.94 16.19
C GLN A 201 2.09 5.09 16.62
N GLY A 202 1.72 5.82 17.66
CA GLY A 202 2.52 6.92 18.24
C GLY A 202 3.87 6.44 18.76
N ILE A 203 3.87 5.39 19.57
CA ILE A 203 5.10 4.80 20.11
C ILE A 203 6.00 4.32 18.96
N SER A 204 5.43 3.59 17.99
CA SER A 204 6.18 3.09 16.83
C SER A 204 6.76 4.20 16.00
N CYS A 205 6.02 5.30 15.80
CA CYS A 205 6.49 6.49 15.10
C CYS A 205 7.69 7.12 15.80
N VAL A 206 7.60 7.36 17.11
CA VAL A 206 8.69 7.97 17.89
C VAL A 206 9.94 7.09 17.86
N LEU A 207 9.79 5.77 18.07
CA LEU A 207 10.91 4.84 18.00
C LEU A 207 11.55 4.80 16.61
N ALA A 208 10.73 4.78 15.55
CA ALA A 208 11.22 4.80 14.16
C ALA A 208 12.01 6.08 13.88
N LEU A 209 11.48 7.26 14.26
CA LEU A 209 12.18 8.53 14.07
C LEU A 209 13.48 8.61 14.87
N VAL A 210 13.50 8.16 16.11
CA VAL A 210 14.73 8.11 16.93
C VAL A 210 15.80 7.27 16.22
N VAL A 211 15.44 6.10 15.69
CA VAL A 211 16.38 5.25 14.95
C VAL A 211 16.84 5.90 13.65
N VAL A 212 15.91 6.56 12.90
CA VAL A 212 16.26 7.32 11.69
C VAL A 212 17.29 8.39 12.03
N PHE A 213 17.01 9.27 12.99
CA PHE A 213 17.91 10.37 13.34
C PHE A 213 19.27 9.90 13.87
N ARG A 214 19.29 8.81 14.69
CA ARG A 214 20.55 8.20 15.13
C ARG A 214 21.38 7.64 13.97
N ARG A 215 20.76 7.10 12.93
CA ARG A 215 21.45 6.63 11.73
C ARG A 215 21.97 7.79 10.88
N PHE A 216 21.14 8.84 10.72
CA PHE A 216 21.53 10.03 9.95
C PHE A 216 22.68 10.79 10.61
N ALA A 217 22.77 10.79 11.94
CA ALA A 217 23.89 11.39 12.66
C ALA A 217 25.24 10.72 12.31
N LYS A 218 25.21 9.42 11.97
CA LYS A 218 26.40 8.65 11.59
C LYS A 218 26.80 8.77 10.12
N ILE A 219 25.93 9.34 9.27
CA ILE A 219 26.24 9.54 7.85
C ILE A 219 27.09 10.80 7.72
N PRO A 220 28.32 10.71 7.16
CA PRO A 220 29.19 11.86 7.00
C PRO A 220 28.56 12.85 6.02
N THR A 221 28.70 14.14 6.33
CA THR A 221 28.26 15.24 5.46
C THR A 221 29.31 16.32 5.41
N GLU A 222 29.51 16.89 4.25
CA GLU A 222 30.43 18.00 4.02
C GLU A 222 29.65 19.31 4.01
N GLY A 223 29.98 20.22 4.91
CA GLY A 223 29.35 21.54 5.00
C GLY A 223 27.93 21.54 5.61
N LYS A 224 27.15 22.59 5.34
CA LYS A 224 25.81 22.78 5.91
C LYS A 224 24.74 22.03 5.10
N VAL A 225 23.98 21.18 5.77
CA VAL A 225 22.78 20.53 5.22
C VAL A 225 21.62 21.51 5.28
N LYS A 226 20.89 21.67 4.18
CA LYS A 226 19.67 22.49 4.16
C LYS A 226 18.52 21.73 4.81
N ILE A 227 17.80 22.39 5.71
CA ILE A 227 16.61 21.81 6.37
C ILE A 227 15.45 21.70 5.38
N PHE A 228 15.32 22.65 4.45
CA PHE A 228 14.31 22.65 3.40
C PHE A 228 14.90 23.16 2.08
N SER A 229 14.45 22.59 0.97
CA SER A 229 14.84 22.99 -0.38
C SER A 229 13.67 22.86 -1.35
N TRP A 230 13.30 23.97 -2.00
CA TRP A 230 12.24 24.00 -3.01
C TRP A 230 12.52 23.08 -4.20
N ASN A 231 13.80 22.90 -4.58
CA ASN A 231 14.18 21.96 -5.64
C ASN A 231 13.88 20.52 -5.23
N HIS A 232 14.27 20.13 -4.00
CA HIS A 232 13.97 18.78 -3.47
C HIS A 232 12.46 18.60 -3.26
N PHE A 233 11.74 19.64 -2.84
CA PHE A 233 10.29 19.63 -2.75
C PHE A 233 9.63 19.42 -4.11
N GLY A 234 10.08 20.11 -5.17
CA GLY A 234 9.59 19.89 -6.53
C GLY A 234 9.76 18.46 -7.00
N ARG A 235 10.94 17.88 -6.77
CA ARG A 235 11.21 16.46 -7.10
C ARG A 235 10.35 15.51 -6.26
N PHE A 236 10.17 15.80 -4.97
CA PHE A 236 9.28 15.05 -4.08
C PHE A 236 7.84 15.09 -4.59
N ALA A 237 7.31 16.26 -4.93
CA ALA A 237 5.95 16.44 -5.43
C ALA A 237 5.70 15.68 -6.75
N VAL A 238 6.68 15.67 -7.66
CA VAL A 238 6.60 14.91 -8.94
C VAL A 238 6.38 13.42 -8.72
N ILE A 239 6.85 12.85 -7.60
CA ILE A 239 6.64 11.44 -7.27
C ILE A 239 5.44 11.27 -6.34
N ALA A 240 5.27 12.14 -5.34
CA ALA A 240 4.21 12.05 -4.35
C ALA A 240 2.81 12.18 -4.98
N ILE A 241 2.60 13.23 -5.79
CA ILE A 241 1.28 13.51 -6.37
C ILE A 241 0.77 12.34 -7.23
N PRO A 242 1.54 11.80 -8.21
CA PRO A 242 1.10 10.64 -8.95
C PRO A 242 0.83 9.40 -8.09
N SER A 243 1.62 9.19 -7.04
CA SER A 243 1.44 8.04 -6.14
C SER A 243 0.19 8.17 -5.28
N ILE A 244 -0.13 9.38 -4.81
CA ILE A 244 -1.39 9.70 -4.12
C ILE A 244 -2.57 9.47 -5.05
N LEU A 245 -2.52 10.05 -6.26
CA LEU A 245 -3.57 9.89 -7.26
C LEU A 245 -3.81 8.43 -7.62
N GLN A 246 -2.74 7.64 -7.82
CA GLN A 246 -2.86 6.20 -8.07
C GLN A 246 -3.69 5.53 -6.98
N GLN A 247 -3.35 5.74 -5.72
CA GLN A 247 -4.02 5.08 -4.60
C GLN A 247 -5.48 5.54 -4.48
N SER A 248 -5.73 6.84 -4.66
CA SER A 248 -7.08 7.41 -4.63
C SER A 248 -7.96 6.86 -5.77
N PHE A 249 -7.42 6.77 -6.98
CA PHE A 249 -8.15 6.22 -8.12
C PHE A 249 -8.43 4.71 -8.00
N ILE A 250 -7.53 3.95 -7.37
CA ILE A 250 -7.80 2.54 -7.05
C ILE A 250 -9.04 2.44 -6.15
N SER A 251 -9.12 3.26 -5.09
CA SER A 251 -10.27 3.27 -4.18
C SER A 251 -11.56 3.64 -4.89
N VAL A 252 -11.55 4.71 -5.70
CA VAL A 252 -12.72 5.11 -6.50
C VAL A 252 -13.14 4.02 -7.48
N GLY A 253 -12.18 3.40 -8.17
CA GLY A 253 -12.45 2.29 -9.10
C GLY A 253 -13.10 1.09 -8.41
N ASN A 254 -12.62 0.75 -7.22
CA ASN A 254 -13.21 -0.34 -6.42
C ASN A 254 -14.64 -0.01 -5.97
N ILE A 255 -14.95 1.24 -5.60
CA ILE A 255 -16.31 1.68 -5.25
C ILE A 255 -17.25 1.53 -6.45
N ILE A 256 -16.82 1.93 -7.64
CA ILE A 256 -17.64 1.79 -8.86
C ILE A 256 -17.90 0.32 -9.17
N ILE A 257 -16.87 -0.54 -9.14
CA ILE A 257 -17.03 -1.98 -9.35
C ILE A 257 -17.96 -2.59 -8.30
N GLN A 258 -17.83 -2.20 -7.03
CA GLN A 258 -18.71 -2.65 -5.97
C GLN A 258 -20.17 -2.24 -6.24
N SER A 259 -20.41 -1.04 -6.74
CA SER A 259 -21.77 -0.58 -7.11
C SER A 259 -22.37 -1.45 -8.21
N VAL A 260 -21.56 -1.83 -9.23
CA VAL A 260 -22.03 -2.76 -10.28
C VAL A 260 -22.37 -4.13 -9.69
N ILE A 261 -21.52 -4.66 -8.79
CA ILE A 261 -21.73 -5.97 -8.15
C ILE A 261 -23.00 -5.97 -7.29
N ASN A 262 -23.28 -4.88 -6.59
CA ASN A 262 -24.46 -4.75 -5.73
C ASN A 262 -25.78 -4.93 -6.53
N SER A 263 -25.79 -4.63 -7.83
CA SER A 263 -26.97 -4.85 -8.69
C SER A 263 -27.29 -6.32 -8.94
N PHE A 264 -26.35 -7.25 -8.67
CA PHE A 264 -26.55 -8.69 -8.85
C PHE A 264 -27.09 -9.41 -7.61
N GLY A 265 -27.33 -8.68 -6.53
CA GLY A 265 -27.96 -9.20 -5.31
C GLY A 265 -26.98 -9.61 -4.22
N ALA A 266 -27.54 -9.85 -3.04
CA ALA A 266 -26.80 -10.04 -1.80
C ALA A 266 -25.84 -11.25 -1.82
N ALA A 267 -26.23 -12.35 -2.44
CA ALA A 267 -25.38 -13.56 -2.52
C ALA A 267 -24.12 -13.33 -3.35
N VAL A 268 -24.24 -12.64 -4.51
CA VAL A 268 -23.09 -12.28 -5.36
C VAL A 268 -22.18 -11.31 -4.61
N MET A 269 -22.76 -10.32 -3.93
CA MET A 269 -22.04 -9.34 -3.13
C MET A 269 -21.25 -10.00 -2.00
N ALA A 270 -21.85 -10.94 -1.27
CA ALA A 270 -21.18 -11.68 -0.20
C ALA A 270 -19.99 -12.52 -0.72
N GLY A 271 -20.21 -13.27 -1.81
CA GLY A 271 -19.16 -14.07 -2.44
C GLY A 271 -17.98 -13.23 -2.95
N TYR A 272 -18.28 -12.12 -3.61
CA TYR A 272 -17.26 -11.18 -4.05
C TYR A 272 -16.49 -10.56 -2.86
N SER A 273 -17.20 -10.13 -1.82
CA SER A 273 -16.57 -9.53 -0.63
C SER A 273 -15.61 -10.49 0.07
N ALA A 274 -15.93 -11.78 0.12
CA ALA A 274 -15.04 -12.81 0.63
C ALA A 274 -13.78 -12.95 -0.25
N ALA A 275 -13.98 -13.08 -1.57
CA ALA A 275 -12.90 -13.33 -2.51
C ALA A 275 -12.00 -12.11 -2.72
N VAL A 276 -12.53 -10.88 -2.71
CA VAL A 276 -11.73 -9.66 -2.86
C VAL A 276 -10.80 -9.41 -1.68
N LYS A 277 -11.15 -9.86 -0.47
CA LYS A 277 -10.22 -9.79 0.68
C LYS A 277 -8.96 -10.62 0.42
N LEU A 278 -9.13 -11.84 -0.11
CA LEU A 278 -8.03 -12.70 -0.51
C LEU A 278 -7.20 -12.09 -1.65
N ASN A 279 -7.88 -11.56 -2.68
CA ASN A 279 -7.22 -10.85 -3.77
C ASN A 279 -6.40 -9.66 -3.28
N ASN A 280 -6.97 -8.82 -2.42
CA ASN A 280 -6.27 -7.63 -1.90
C ASN A 280 -5.02 -8.00 -1.10
N MET A 281 -5.03 -9.10 -0.35
CA MET A 281 -3.84 -9.61 0.33
C MET A 281 -2.70 -9.90 -0.66
N VAL A 282 -3.00 -10.55 -1.79
CA VAL A 282 -2.01 -10.85 -2.83
C VAL A 282 -1.54 -9.56 -3.52
N ILE A 283 -2.47 -8.71 -3.97
CA ILE A 283 -2.14 -7.48 -4.70
C ILE A 283 -1.32 -6.53 -3.82
N THR A 284 -1.66 -6.36 -2.53
CA THR A 284 -0.90 -5.53 -1.60
C THR A 284 0.51 -6.07 -1.40
N SER A 285 0.66 -7.39 -1.29
CA SER A 285 1.96 -8.05 -1.18
C SER A 285 2.83 -7.82 -2.42
N LEU A 286 2.26 -8.02 -3.62
CA LEU A 286 2.97 -7.78 -4.88
C LEU A 286 3.31 -6.30 -5.09
N THR A 287 2.43 -5.37 -4.70
CA THR A 287 2.67 -3.92 -4.75
C THR A 287 3.84 -3.53 -3.83
N THR A 288 3.89 -4.10 -2.64
CA THR A 288 4.98 -3.85 -1.69
C THR A 288 6.33 -4.37 -2.20
N LEU A 289 6.33 -5.53 -2.87
CA LEU A 289 7.53 -6.02 -3.57
C LEU A 289 7.93 -5.07 -4.71
N GLY A 290 6.97 -4.55 -5.48
CA GLY A 290 7.20 -3.51 -6.49
C GLY A 290 7.84 -2.25 -5.91
N ASN A 291 7.44 -1.83 -4.70
CA ASN A 291 8.05 -0.71 -3.98
C ASN A 291 9.51 -1.03 -3.59
N GLY A 292 9.80 -2.27 -3.19
CA GLY A 292 11.17 -2.72 -2.94
C GLY A 292 12.04 -2.64 -4.19
N ILE A 293 11.51 -3.05 -5.34
CA ILE A 293 12.20 -2.96 -6.63
C ILE A 293 12.41 -1.50 -7.05
N SER A 294 11.48 -0.60 -6.71
CA SER A 294 11.64 0.84 -6.92
C SER A 294 12.86 1.39 -6.20
N ASN A 295 13.05 1.04 -4.91
CA ASN A 295 14.22 1.45 -4.14
C ASN A 295 15.52 0.85 -4.66
N TYR A 296 15.50 -0.43 -5.05
CA TYR A 296 16.64 -1.07 -5.69
C TYR A 296 17.05 -0.34 -6.99
N THR A 297 16.05 0.00 -7.82
CA THR A 297 16.27 0.73 -9.07
C THR A 297 16.83 2.11 -8.82
N ALA A 298 16.24 2.87 -7.88
CA ALA A 298 16.69 4.22 -7.54
C ALA A 298 18.14 4.24 -7.02
N GLN A 299 18.52 3.32 -6.11
CA GLN A 299 19.90 3.22 -5.64
C GLN A 299 20.89 2.89 -6.78
N ASN A 300 20.55 1.93 -7.64
CA ASN A 300 21.43 1.56 -8.76
C ASN A 300 21.49 2.63 -9.83
N LEU A 301 20.42 3.41 -10.04
CA LEU A 301 20.41 4.58 -10.92
C LEU A 301 21.33 5.66 -10.37
N GLY A 302 21.22 6.00 -9.08
CA GLY A 302 22.09 6.96 -8.42
C GLY A 302 23.56 6.55 -8.47
N ALA A 303 23.83 5.25 -8.37
CA ALA A 303 25.20 4.70 -8.50
C ALA A 303 25.65 4.53 -9.96
N SER A 304 24.86 4.94 -10.96
CA SER A 304 25.14 4.77 -12.42
C SER A 304 25.35 3.31 -12.84
N LYS A 305 24.74 2.35 -12.10
CA LYS A 305 24.87 0.90 -12.36
C LYS A 305 23.71 0.37 -13.20
N TYR A 306 23.59 0.79 -14.45
CA TYR A 306 22.44 0.51 -15.33
C TYR A 306 22.23 -0.98 -15.63
N ASP A 307 23.33 -1.75 -15.81
CA ASP A 307 23.22 -3.20 -16.05
C ASP A 307 22.66 -3.94 -14.84
N ARG A 308 22.87 -3.40 -13.64
CA ARG A 308 22.26 -3.95 -12.44
C ARG A 308 20.75 -3.68 -12.39
N ILE A 309 20.27 -2.57 -12.95
CA ILE A 309 18.83 -2.31 -13.08
C ILE A 309 18.18 -3.37 -13.97
N LYS A 310 18.79 -3.67 -15.13
CA LYS A 310 18.30 -4.72 -16.04
C LYS A 310 18.31 -6.11 -15.39
N SER A 311 19.41 -6.43 -14.69
CA SER A 311 19.53 -7.70 -13.96
C SER A 311 18.56 -7.76 -12.78
N GLY A 312 18.35 -6.64 -12.08
CA GLY A 312 17.36 -6.51 -11.01
C GLY A 312 15.92 -6.66 -11.47
N PHE A 313 15.59 -6.12 -12.65
CA PHE A 313 14.27 -6.36 -13.26
C PHE A 313 14.01 -7.86 -13.47
N ARG A 314 14.96 -8.57 -14.10
CA ARG A 314 14.84 -10.03 -14.31
C ARG A 314 14.75 -10.79 -12.99
N ALA A 315 15.56 -10.42 -12.00
CA ALA A 315 15.55 -11.01 -10.68
C ALA A 315 14.23 -10.72 -9.93
N GLY A 316 13.68 -9.51 -10.09
CA GLY A 316 12.38 -9.12 -9.56
C GLY A 316 11.23 -9.96 -10.13
N ILE A 317 11.21 -10.17 -11.46
CA ILE A 317 10.23 -11.05 -12.12
C ILE A 317 10.32 -12.47 -11.57
N LYS A 318 11.53 -13.05 -11.48
CA LYS A 318 11.71 -14.40 -10.91
C LYS A 318 11.21 -14.48 -9.47
N LEU A 319 11.50 -13.45 -8.65
CA LEU A 319 11.07 -13.38 -7.25
C LEU A 319 9.54 -13.37 -7.14
N VAL A 320 8.86 -12.47 -7.84
CA VAL A 320 7.40 -12.37 -7.76
C VAL A 320 6.71 -13.59 -8.33
N TRP A 321 7.24 -14.18 -9.41
CA TRP A 321 6.70 -15.41 -9.98
C TRP A 321 6.90 -16.63 -9.07
N ALA A 322 8.04 -16.73 -8.38
CA ALA A 322 8.26 -17.78 -7.38
C ALA A 322 7.25 -17.70 -6.23
N LEU A 323 6.82 -16.48 -5.85
CA LEU A 323 5.76 -16.28 -4.85
C LEU A 323 4.36 -16.51 -5.43
N CYS A 324 4.13 -16.17 -6.70
CA CYS A 324 2.83 -16.40 -7.36
C CYS A 324 2.51 -17.89 -7.55
N VAL A 325 3.50 -18.74 -7.82
CA VAL A 325 3.26 -20.19 -8.07
C VAL A 325 2.45 -20.83 -6.94
N PRO A 326 2.88 -20.82 -5.68
CA PRO A 326 2.10 -21.43 -4.59
C PRO A 326 0.76 -20.71 -4.35
N LEU A 327 0.69 -19.39 -4.51
CA LEU A 327 -0.55 -18.62 -4.33
C LEU A 327 -1.58 -18.95 -5.39
N VAL A 328 -1.17 -19.02 -6.67
CA VAL A 328 -2.06 -19.42 -7.77
C VAL A 328 -2.55 -20.84 -7.58
N ALA A 329 -1.65 -21.78 -7.26
CA ALA A 329 -2.03 -23.15 -6.96
C ALA A 329 -3.03 -23.22 -5.81
N LEU A 330 -2.79 -22.50 -4.72
CA LEU A 330 -3.68 -22.43 -3.57
C LEU A 330 -5.08 -21.92 -3.97
N TYR A 331 -5.16 -20.83 -4.75
CA TYR A 331 -6.45 -20.22 -5.13
C TYR A 331 -7.22 -21.04 -6.16
N VAL A 332 -6.52 -21.71 -7.07
CA VAL A 332 -7.16 -22.59 -8.08
C VAL A 332 -7.67 -23.88 -7.45
N PHE A 333 -6.86 -24.54 -6.63
CA PHE A 333 -7.18 -25.86 -6.09
C PHE A 333 -7.88 -25.84 -4.73
N ALA A 334 -7.59 -24.84 -3.89
CA ALA A 334 -8.16 -24.69 -2.56
C ALA A 334 -9.00 -23.41 -2.40
N GLY A 335 -9.54 -22.86 -3.50
CA GLY A 335 -10.35 -21.63 -3.47
C GLY A 335 -11.61 -21.76 -2.60
N GLN A 336 -12.28 -22.91 -2.64
CA GLN A 336 -13.50 -23.15 -1.85
C GLN A 336 -13.24 -23.09 -0.33
N PRO A 337 -12.30 -23.82 0.28
CA PRO A 337 -12.03 -23.68 1.72
C PRO A 337 -11.55 -22.29 2.11
N LEU A 338 -10.83 -21.59 1.23
CA LEU A 338 -10.38 -20.23 1.52
C LEU A 338 -11.55 -19.22 1.55
N VAL A 339 -12.47 -19.30 0.59
CA VAL A 339 -13.66 -18.46 0.57
C VAL A 339 -14.59 -18.79 1.74
N HIS A 340 -14.66 -20.08 2.13
CA HIS A 340 -15.46 -20.54 3.26
C HIS A 340 -15.03 -19.92 4.62
N ILE A 341 -13.75 -19.52 4.76
CA ILE A 341 -13.31 -18.80 5.98
C ILE A 341 -14.15 -17.53 6.24
N PHE A 342 -14.68 -16.92 5.16
CA PHE A 342 -15.41 -15.66 5.22
C PHE A 342 -16.92 -15.81 5.01
N LEU A 343 -17.41 -17.02 4.72
CA LEU A 343 -18.84 -17.31 4.50
C LEU A 343 -19.32 -18.35 5.50
N GLU A 344 -20.55 -18.17 5.99
CA GLU A 344 -21.17 -19.12 6.94
C GLU A 344 -21.51 -20.45 6.25
N SER A 345 -21.96 -20.40 4.99
CA SER A 345 -22.35 -21.60 4.24
C SER A 345 -21.22 -22.07 3.30
N PRO A 346 -20.88 -23.37 3.30
CA PRO A 346 -19.90 -23.95 2.39
C PRO A 346 -20.42 -24.16 0.95
N THR A 347 -21.68 -23.85 0.69
CA THR A 347 -22.36 -24.05 -0.60
C THR A 347 -23.24 -22.86 -0.96
N GLY A 348 -23.72 -22.83 -2.20
CA GLY A 348 -24.66 -21.81 -2.69
C GLY A 348 -24.00 -20.73 -3.53
N GLN A 349 -24.82 -19.80 -4.02
CA GLN A 349 -24.42 -18.78 -5.00
C GLN A 349 -23.26 -17.90 -4.52
N ALA A 350 -23.19 -17.57 -3.24
CA ALA A 350 -22.09 -16.76 -2.67
C ALA A 350 -20.74 -17.51 -2.80
N MET A 351 -20.74 -18.80 -2.45
CA MET A 351 -19.55 -19.64 -2.55
C MET A 351 -19.10 -19.79 -4.02
N GLU A 352 -20.04 -20.10 -4.92
CA GLU A 352 -19.76 -20.23 -6.35
C GLU A 352 -19.19 -18.94 -6.93
N THR A 353 -19.77 -17.80 -6.58
CA THR A 353 -19.30 -16.48 -7.00
C THR A 353 -17.87 -16.21 -6.53
N GLY A 354 -17.57 -16.42 -5.26
CA GLY A 354 -16.24 -16.19 -4.71
C GLY A 354 -15.18 -17.09 -5.33
N VAL A 355 -15.49 -18.38 -5.48
CA VAL A 355 -14.59 -19.37 -6.10
C VAL A 355 -14.38 -19.06 -7.59
N ALA A 356 -15.44 -18.70 -8.32
CA ALA A 356 -15.34 -18.32 -9.74
C ALA A 356 -14.44 -17.10 -9.93
N PHE A 357 -14.62 -16.07 -9.11
CA PHE A 357 -13.74 -14.89 -9.13
C PHE A 357 -12.28 -15.29 -8.92
N LEU A 358 -11.95 -16.03 -7.86
CA LEU A 358 -10.57 -16.43 -7.57
C LEU A 358 -9.97 -17.28 -8.71
N ARG A 359 -10.72 -18.23 -9.26
CA ARG A 359 -10.24 -19.08 -10.36
C ARG A 359 -9.95 -18.29 -11.63
N ILE A 360 -10.75 -17.27 -11.93
CA ILE A 360 -10.56 -16.44 -13.12
C ILE A 360 -9.34 -15.55 -12.95
N ILE A 361 -9.16 -14.89 -11.80
CA ILE A 361 -8.10 -13.90 -11.63
C ILE A 361 -6.74 -14.52 -11.27
N ALA A 362 -6.71 -15.66 -10.55
CA ALA A 362 -5.48 -16.21 -10.00
C ALA A 362 -4.38 -16.46 -11.04
N PRO A 363 -4.62 -17.05 -12.23
CA PRO A 363 -3.58 -17.22 -13.24
C PRO A 363 -2.96 -15.90 -13.69
N PHE A 364 -3.70 -14.80 -13.64
CA PHE A 364 -3.24 -13.48 -14.06
C PHE A 364 -2.40 -12.77 -13.00
N TYR A 365 -2.20 -13.36 -11.82
CA TYR A 365 -1.22 -12.83 -10.85
C TYR A 365 0.20 -12.83 -11.42
N PHE A 366 0.55 -13.72 -12.32
CA PHE A 366 1.83 -13.68 -13.04
C PHE A 366 1.96 -12.42 -13.90
N ILE A 367 0.87 -12.00 -14.54
CA ILE A 367 0.84 -10.82 -15.42
C ILE A 367 0.86 -9.54 -14.59
N VAL A 368 -0.02 -9.41 -13.59
CA VAL A 368 -0.05 -8.21 -12.76
C VAL A 368 1.22 -8.06 -11.92
N SER A 369 1.84 -9.15 -11.48
CA SER A 369 3.12 -9.08 -10.79
C SER A 369 4.24 -8.56 -11.68
N ALA A 370 4.30 -8.97 -12.95
CA ALA A 370 5.23 -8.45 -13.94
C ALA A 370 5.00 -6.95 -14.20
N LYS A 371 3.71 -6.53 -14.29
CA LYS A 371 3.35 -5.11 -14.34
C LYS A 371 3.88 -4.35 -13.14
N LEU A 372 3.65 -4.83 -11.91
CA LEU A 372 4.05 -4.15 -10.68
C LEU A 372 5.58 -4.06 -10.52
N VAL A 373 6.33 -5.05 -11.00
CA VAL A 373 7.79 -4.98 -11.10
C VAL A 373 8.22 -3.89 -12.08
N SER A 374 7.60 -3.84 -13.27
CA SER A 374 7.88 -2.82 -14.29
C SER A 374 7.55 -1.42 -13.78
N ASP A 375 6.41 -1.27 -13.12
CA ASP A 375 5.96 -0.02 -12.50
C ASP A 375 6.95 0.41 -11.39
N GLY A 376 7.45 -0.54 -10.60
CA GLY A 376 8.49 -0.29 -9.60
C GLY A 376 9.78 0.26 -10.21
N VAL A 377 10.21 -0.31 -11.34
CA VAL A 377 11.39 0.18 -12.06
C VAL A 377 11.15 1.57 -12.65
N LEU A 378 10.01 1.80 -13.30
CA LEU A 378 9.68 3.12 -13.88
C LEU A 378 9.63 4.21 -12.80
N ARG A 379 9.02 3.91 -11.67
CA ARG A 379 8.92 4.82 -10.52
C ARG A 379 10.28 5.07 -9.87
N GLY A 380 11.07 4.02 -9.65
CA GLY A 380 12.44 4.13 -9.12
C GLY A 380 13.38 4.90 -10.03
N ALA A 381 13.10 4.93 -11.33
CA ALA A 381 13.80 5.73 -12.33
C ALA A 381 13.23 7.17 -12.47
N GLY A 382 12.22 7.58 -11.69
CA GLY A 382 11.58 8.88 -11.77
C GLY A 382 10.71 9.09 -13.01
N LEU A 383 10.41 8.03 -13.78
CA LEU A 383 9.63 8.10 -15.02
C LEU A 383 8.12 8.12 -14.73
N MET A 384 7.69 9.07 -13.89
CA MET A 384 6.34 9.12 -13.33
C MET A 384 5.25 9.27 -14.40
N LYS A 385 5.50 9.97 -15.50
CA LYS A 385 4.53 10.09 -16.61
C LYS A 385 4.22 8.72 -17.23
N LYS A 386 5.25 7.92 -17.53
CA LYS A 386 5.09 6.55 -18.08
C LYS A 386 4.36 5.63 -17.10
N PHE A 387 4.75 5.70 -15.84
CA PHE A 387 4.11 4.98 -14.74
C PHE A 387 2.61 5.32 -14.63
N MET A 388 2.26 6.61 -14.66
CA MET A 388 0.86 7.06 -14.60
C MET A 388 0.05 6.53 -15.78
N VAL A 389 0.55 6.67 -17.00
CA VAL A 389 -0.17 6.19 -18.20
C VAL A 389 -0.50 4.71 -18.08
N ALA A 390 0.48 3.87 -17.72
CA ALA A 390 0.23 2.44 -17.55
C ALA A 390 -0.77 2.13 -16.43
N THR A 391 -0.66 2.82 -15.29
CA THR A 391 -1.56 2.59 -14.15
C THR A 391 -2.99 3.06 -14.42
N PHE A 392 -3.16 4.25 -15.01
CA PHE A 392 -4.51 4.74 -15.35
C PHE A 392 -5.16 3.93 -16.46
N THR A 393 -4.38 3.41 -17.41
CA THR A 393 -4.90 2.48 -18.42
C THR A 393 -5.55 1.26 -17.75
N ASP A 394 -4.89 0.64 -16.77
CA ASP A 394 -5.48 -0.47 -15.99
C ASP A 394 -6.81 -0.05 -15.33
N LEU A 395 -6.77 1.03 -14.55
CA LEU A 395 -7.91 1.46 -13.74
C LEU A 395 -9.13 1.82 -14.59
N VAL A 396 -8.92 2.60 -15.64
CA VAL A 396 -10.00 3.03 -16.55
C VAL A 396 -10.58 1.83 -17.31
N LEU A 397 -9.72 0.99 -17.88
CA LEU A 397 -10.18 -0.20 -18.61
C LEU A 397 -10.93 -1.17 -17.71
N ARG A 398 -10.42 -1.45 -16.53
CA ARG A 398 -11.06 -2.37 -15.58
C ARG A 398 -12.45 -1.90 -15.18
N VAL A 399 -12.62 -0.61 -14.86
CA VAL A 399 -13.91 -0.04 -14.48
C VAL A 399 -14.87 0.00 -15.67
N ALA A 400 -14.42 0.49 -16.82
CA ALA A 400 -15.26 0.58 -18.04
C ALA A 400 -15.70 -0.81 -18.52
N LEU A 401 -14.78 -1.78 -18.54
CA LEU A 401 -15.09 -3.14 -18.95
C LEU A 401 -16.01 -3.85 -17.94
N ALA A 402 -15.83 -3.63 -16.64
CA ALA A 402 -16.72 -4.18 -15.63
C ALA A 402 -18.16 -3.71 -15.86
N GLU A 403 -18.36 -2.41 -16.10
CA GLU A 403 -19.68 -1.83 -16.39
C GLU A 403 -20.28 -2.34 -17.69
N ILE A 404 -19.48 -2.36 -18.77
CA ILE A 404 -19.96 -2.79 -20.10
C ILE A 404 -20.27 -4.28 -20.12
N LEU A 405 -19.32 -5.13 -19.67
CA LEU A 405 -19.45 -6.58 -19.77
C LEU A 405 -20.50 -7.14 -18.79
N SER A 406 -20.73 -6.47 -17.67
CA SER A 406 -21.80 -6.87 -16.71
C SER A 406 -23.20 -6.81 -17.33
N ARG A 407 -23.40 -5.93 -18.33
CA ARG A 407 -24.67 -5.75 -19.06
C ARG A 407 -24.85 -6.72 -20.23
N THR A 408 -23.84 -7.53 -20.53
CA THR A 408 -23.89 -8.56 -21.59
C THR A 408 -24.35 -9.91 -21.01
N ALA A 409 -24.45 -10.93 -21.85
CA ALA A 409 -24.73 -12.31 -21.43
C ALA A 409 -23.70 -12.88 -20.45
N LEU A 410 -22.54 -12.23 -20.29
CA LEU A 410 -21.51 -12.66 -19.33
C LEU A 410 -21.88 -12.35 -17.87
N GLY A 411 -22.73 -11.32 -17.62
CA GLY A 411 -23.16 -10.96 -16.27
C GLY A 411 -21.97 -10.74 -15.31
N THR A 412 -21.99 -11.42 -14.16
CA THR A 412 -20.91 -11.34 -13.16
C THR A 412 -19.55 -11.80 -13.69
N THR A 413 -19.53 -12.81 -14.55
CA THR A 413 -18.29 -13.28 -15.18
C THR A 413 -17.62 -12.17 -15.99
N GLY A 414 -18.39 -11.30 -16.64
CA GLY A 414 -17.87 -10.12 -17.34
C GLY A 414 -17.11 -9.17 -16.40
N ILE A 415 -17.61 -8.98 -15.17
CA ILE A 415 -16.92 -8.18 -14.15
C ILE A 415 -15.57 -8.85 -13.80
N TRP A 416 -15.57 -10.17 -13.58
CA TRP A 416 -14.34 -10.89 -13.23
C TRP A 416 -13.28 -10.82 -14.34
N ILE A 417 -13.69 -10.95 -15.59
CA ILE A 417 -12.79 -10.89 -16.76
C ILE A 417 -12.22 -9.49 -16.98
N SER A 418 -12.90 -8.42 -16.54
CA SER A 418 -12.38 -7.05 -16.66
C SER A 418 -11.02 -6.85 -15.97
N TRP A 419 -10.77 -7.56 -14.85
CA TRP A 419 -9.51 -7.49 -14.12
C TRP A 419 -8.33 -8.03 -14.92
N PRO A 420 -8.36 -9.28 -15.42
CA PRO A 420 -7.32 -9.81 -16.29
C PRO A 420 -7.04 -8.96 -17.52
N ILE A 421 -8.07 -8.44 -18.18
CA ILE A 421 -7.89 -7.60 -19.37
C ILE A 421 -7.17 -6.31 -19.02
N GLY A 422 -7.61 -5.60 -17.98
CA GLY A 422 -6.96 -4.37 -17.50
C GLY A 422 -5.50 -4.63 -17.13
N TRP A 423 -5.24 -5.66 -16.34
CA TRP A 423 -3.88 -6.05 -15.95
C TRP A 423 -2.99 -6.39 -17.13
N THR A 424 -3.51 -7.11 -18.12
CA THR A 424 -2.73 -7.53 -19.29
C THR A 424 -2.34 -6.33 -20.16
N ILE A 425 -3.28 -5.46 -20.47
CA ILE A 425 -3.01 -4.26 -21.28
C ILE A 425 -2.03 -3.34 -20.58
N ALA A 426 -2.24 -3.10 -19.29
CA ALA A 426 -1.33 -2.27 -18.49
C ALA A 426 0.06 -2.91 -18.33
N ALA A 427 0.15 -4.24 -18.20
CA ALA A 427 1.44 -4.93 -18.17
C ALA A 427 2.21 -4.76 -19.48
N VAL A 428 1.53 -4.90 -20.62
CA VAL A 428 2.13 -4.63 -21.94
C VAL A 428 2.63 -3.19 -22.03
N CYS A 429 1.82 -2.20 -21.60
CA CYS A 429 2.24 -0.80 -21.55
C CYS A 429 3.46 -0.57 -20.66
N SER A 430 3.46 -1.09 -19.41
CA SER A 430 4.56 -0.91 -18.46
C SER A 430 5.85 -1.56 -18.97
N ILE A 431 5.77 -2.78 -19.51
CA ILE A 431 6.92 -3.51 -20.05
C ILE A 431 7.46 -2.79 -21.32
N ALA A 432 6.58 -2.32 -22.21
CA ALA A 432 6.98 -1.55 -23.37
C ALA A 432 7.67 -0.24 -22.98
N PHE A 433 7.12 0.48 -21.99
CA PHE A 433 7.77 1.67 -21.45
C PHE A 433 9.14 1.37 -20.84
N TYR A 434 9.26 0.27 -20.09
CA TYR A 434 10.55 -0.19 -19.56
C TYR A 434 11.55 -0.49 -20.68
N ALA A 435 11.14 -1.21 -21.73
CA ALA A 435 12.00 -1.57 -22.86
C ALA A 435 12.51 -0.37 -23.64
N THR A 436 11.78 0.74 -23.67
CA THR A 436 12.14 1.99 -24.36
C THR A 436 13.01 2.94 -23.54
N VAL A 437 13.35 2.58 -22.30
CA VAL A 437 14.18 3.44 -21.43
C VAL A 437 15.62 3.48 -21.90
N ARG A 438 16.12 4.68 -22.17
CA ARG A 438 17.54 4.94 -22.42
C ARG A 438 18.23 5.32 -21.11
N TRP A 439 18.71 4.32 -20.38
CA TRP A 439 19.22 4.47 -19.01
C TRP A 439 20.34 5.50 -18.89
N GLU A 440 21.24 5.54 -19.87
CA GLU A 440 22.40 6.46 -19.87
C GLU A 440 21.99 7.94 -19.94
N LYS A 441 20.83 8.24 -20.57
CA LYS A 441 20.32 9.61 -20.71
C LYS A 441 19.57 10.11 -19.47
N LEU A 442 19.18 9.21 -18.57
CA LEU A 442 18.46 9.59 -17.35
C LEU A 442 19.36 10.25 -16.30
N HIS A 443 20.65 9.96 -16.32
CA HIS A 443 21.60 10.52 -15.35
C HIS A 443 21.77 12.04 -15.50
N ALA A 444 21.56 12.59 -16.68
CA ALA A 444 21.66 14.02 -16.95
C ALA A 444 20.45 14.84 -16.47
N ALA A 445 19.35 14.16 -16.10
CA ALA A 445 18.07 14.80 -15.71
C ALA A 445 17.77 14.70 -14.20
N VAL A 446 18.63 14.02 -13.44
CA VAL A 446 18.55 13.79 -12.00
C VAL A 446 19.64 14.52 -11.27
#